data_e7a279912ee3a332c845c9fc26c75d54
#
_entry.id   e7a279912ee3a332c845c9fc26c75d54
#
_cell.length_a   1.000
_cell.length_b   1.000
_cell.length_c   1.000
_cell.angle_alpha   90.00
_cell.angle_beta   90.00
_cell.angle_gamma   90.00
#
_symmetry.space_group_name_H-M   'P 1'
#
loop_
_entity.id
_entity.type
_entity.pdbx_description
1 polymer ?
#
loop_
_entity_poly.entity_id
_entity_poly.type
_entity_poly.pdbx_seq_one_letter_code
_entity_poly.pdbx_strand_id
1 'polypeptide(L)'
;GEVTGDVSEADMRRVEIRETIRSHFEKEKALFDRGVKCLSLFFIDEVAKYRKYDEDGNETNSEYGDIFEQEYTDILNEYLTLFDTPYERYLRSIDVHSTHAGYFSIDKKGRKVDSKLKRGSDESDDTSAYDLILKDKERLLSFDNPVRFIFSHSALREGWDNPNVFQICTLKHGGNSPTQKRQEVGRGLRLCVNQNGDRMDTAMLGDAVQQVNQLTVIASDGYKDFVADLQRGIREDLYDRPTKATEDYFAGKT
;
A
#
# COMPACT_ATOMS: atom_id res chain seq x y z
N GLY A 1 -24.32 -29.51 -10.38
CA GLY A 1 -24.68 -28.24 -10.92
C GLY A 1 -23.64 -27.24 -10.47
N GLU A 2 -22.71 -26.81 -11.36
CA GLU A 2 -21.82 -25.70 -11.10
C GLU A 2 -22.68 -24.43 -11.02
N VAL A 3 -22.67 -23.79 -9.86
CA VAL A 3 -23.18 -22.44 -9.71
C VAL A 3 -22.02 -21.51 -10.10
N THR A 4 -21.88 -21.24 -11.38
CA THR A 4 -21.12 -20.10 -11.89
C THR A 4 -21.99 -18.86 -11.69
N GLY A 5 -21.94 -18.28 -10.50
CA GLY A 5 -22.41 -16.92 -10.31
C GLY A 5 -21.36 -15.98 -10.93
N ASP A 6 -21.76 -15.23 -11.96
CA ASP A 6 -20.97 -14.08 -12.43
C ASP A 6 -20.83 -13.10 -11.27
N VAL A 7 -19.68 -13.14 -10.58
CA VAL A 7 -19.32 -12.14 -9.59
C VAL A 7 -19.05 -10.86 -10.38
N SER A 8 -19.81 -9.81 -10.10
CA SER A 8 -19.62 -8.53 -10.79
C SER A 8 -18.23 -7.99 -10.46
N GLU A 9 -17.66 -7.20 -11.37
CA GLU A 9 -16.40 -6.52 -11.14
C GLU A 9 -16.43 -5.68 -9.86
N ALA A 10 -17.54 -4.98 -9.61
CA ALA A 10 -17.73 -4.17 -8.41
C ALA A 10 -17.67 -5.02 -7.14
N ASP A 11 -18.26 -6.24 -7.15
CA ASP A 11 -18.19 -7.15 -6.01
C ASP A 11 -16.75 -7.65 -5.77
N MET A 12 -15.99 -7.93 -6.83
CA MET A 12 -14.57 -8.30 -6.71
C MET A 12 -13.76 -7.16 -6.09
N ARG A 13 -13.95 -5.92 -6.54
CA ARG A 13 -13.27 -4.74 -5.98
C ARG A 13 -13.63 -4.52 -4.52
N ARG A 14 -14.89 -4.71 -4.16
CA ARG A 14 -15.34 -4.65 -2.77
C ARG A 14 -14.63 -5.68 -1.90
N VAL A 15 -14.51 -6.92 -2.36
CA VAL A 15 -13.80 -7.99 -1.64
C VAL A 15 -12.31 -7.64 -1.48
N GLU A 16 -11.65 -7.19 -2.54
CA GLU A 16 -10.22 -6.79 -2.50
C GLU A 16 -9.98 -5.64 -1.51
N ILE A 17 -10.85 -4.63 -1.51
CA ILE A 17 -10.79 -3.50 -0.56
C ILE A 17 -11.02 -4.00 0.86
N ARG A 18 -12.07 -4.80 1.10
CA ARG A 18 -12.40 -5.37 2.41
C ARG A 18 -11.24 -6.20 2.99
N GLU A 19 -10.68 -7.11 2.20
CA GLU A 19 -9.56 -7.95 2.65
C GLU A 19 -8.29 -7.14 2.93
N THR A 20 -8.06 -6.07 2.17
CA THR A 20 -6.94 -5.15 2.44
C THR A 20 -7.13 -4.43 3.78
N ILE A 21 -8.33 -3.93 4.05
CA ILE A 21 -8.66 -3.27 5.32
C ILE A 21 -8.52 -4.26 6.48
N ARG A 22 -9.04 -5.48 6.35
CA ARG A 22 -8.94 -6.52 7.38
C ARG A 22 -7.49 -6.87 7.68
N SER A 23 -6.70 -7.16 6.65
CA SER A 23 -5.26 -7.42 6.78
C SER A 23 -4.50 -6.25 7.43
N HIS A 24 -4.90 -5.01 7.11
CA HIS A 24 -4.33 -3.82 7.73
C HIS A 24 -4.61 -3.78 9.23
N PHE A 25 -5.87 -3.96 9.66
CA PHE A 25 -6.24 -3.94 11.08
C PHE A 25 -5.53 -5.02 11.88
N GLU A 26 -5.43 -6.24 11.34
CA GLU A 26 -4.69 -7.34 11.97
C GLU A 26 -3.22 -6.98 12.18
N LYS A 27 -2.57 -6.43 11.14
CA LYS A 27 -1.18 -6.03 11.18
C LYS A 27 -0.95 -4.85 12.12
N GLU A 28 -1.77 -3.81 12.04
CA GLU A 28 -1.68 -2.62 12.87
C GLU A 28 -1.84 -2.97 14.35
N LYS A 29 -2.83 -3.79 14.69
CA LYS A 29 -3.03 -4.27 16.06
C LYS A 29 -1.79 -5.00 16.61
N ALA A 30 -1.16 -5.84 15.80
CA ALA A 30 0.04 -6.58 16.18
C ALA A 30 1.27 -5.67 16.38
N LEU A 31 1.30 -4.51 15.72
CA LEU A 31 2.44 -3.58 15.71
C LEU A 31 2.24 -2.33 16.57
N PHE A 32 1.01 -2.06 17.00
CA PHE A 32 0.65 -0.83 17.72
C PHE A 32 1.49 -0.63 18.98
N ASP A 33 1.60 -1.66 19.83
CA ASP A 33 2.39 -1.61 21.07
C ASP A 33 3.89 -1.50 20.83
N ARG A 34 4.35 -1.76 19.59
CA ARG A 34 5.74 -1.55 19.16
C ARG A 34 5.99 -0.13 18.65
N GLY A 35 4.96 0.72 18.63
CA GLY A 35 5.03 2.07 18.10
C GLY A 35 5.23 2.10 16.58
N VAL A 36 4.82 1.07 15.85
CA VAL A 36 4.94 0.99 14.39
C VAL A 36 3.59 1.25 13.76
N LYS A 37 3.45 2.37 13.07
CA LYS A 37 2.27 2.70 12.29
C LYS A 37 2.25 1.93 10.98
N CYS A 38 1.11 1.33 10.64
CA CYS A 38 0.89 0.64 9.38
C CYS A 38 0.37 1.57 8.28
N LEU A 39 0.81 1.34 7.05
CA LEU A 39 0.28 1.93 5.84
C LEU A 39 -0.10 0.84 4.85
N SER A 40 -1.21 1.05 4.13
CA SER A 40 -1.66 0.22 3.02
C SER A 40 -1.76 1.03 1.73
N LEU A 41 -1.31 0.45 0.62
CA LEU A 41 -1.37 1.06 -0.71
C LEU A 41 -2.44 0.40 -1.57
N PHE A 42 -3.26 1.22 -2.22
CA PHE A 42 -4.15 0.81 -3.30
C PHE A 42 -3.65 1.40 -4.61
N PHE A 43 -3.30 0.55 -5.56
CA PHE A 43 -3.02 0.97 -6.92
C PHE A 43 -4.29 0.86 -7.76
N ILE A 44 -4.77 1.98 -8.28
CA ILE A 44 -6.02 2.07 -9.05
C ILE A 44 -5.76 2.35 -10.53
N ASP A 45 -6.72 2.00 -11.37
CA ASP A 45 -6.69 2.20 -12.83
C ASP A 45 -7.09 3.63 -13.22
N GLU A 46 -8.08 4.22 -12.55
CA GLU A 46 -8.62 5.54 -12.85
C GLU A 46 -8.84 6.37 -11.58
N VAL A 47 -8.37 7.61 -11.58
CA VAL A 47 -8.58 8.55 -10.45
C VAL A 47 -10.06 8.84 -10.25
N ALA A 48 -10.83 8.90 -11.34
CA ALA A 48 -12.27 9.14 -11.31
C ALA A 48 -13.08 8.08 -10.54
N LYS A 49 -12.55 6.85 -10.40
CA LYS A 49 -13.17 5.80 -9.59
C LYS A 49 -12.99 6.01 -8.08
N TYR A 50 -11.97 6.78 -7.70
CA TYR A 50 -11.72 7.08 -6.29
C TYR A 50 -12.27 8.43 -5.87
N ARG A 51 -12.09 9.49 -6.68
CA ARG A 51 -12.53 10.86 -6.42
C ARG A 51 -13.18 11.48 -7.65
N LYS A 52 -14.19 12.30 -7.43
CA LYS A 52 -14.85 13.12 -8.43
C LYS A 52 -15.05 14.55 -7.89
N TYR A 53 -15.46 15.46 -8.75
CA TYR A 53 -15.74 16.85 -8.38
C TYR A 53 -17.21 17.13 -8.65
N ASP A 54 -17.88 17.80 -7.70
CA ASP A 54 -19.25 18.27 -7.86
C ASP A 54 -19.32 19.52 -8.77
N GLU A 55 -20.53 20.06 -8.96
CA GLU A 55 -20.77 21.23 -9.81
C GLU A 55 -20.06 22.49 -9.27
N ASP A 56 -19.86 22.57 -7.96
CA ASP A 56 -19.15 23.67 -7.27
C ASP A 56 -17.63 23.49 -7.28
N GLY A 57 -17.14 22.36 -7.75
CA GLY A 57 -15.73 22.02 -7.83
C GLY A 57 -15.14 21.43 -6.55
N ASN A 58 -15.98 21.04 -5.58
CA ASN A 58 -15.52 20.37 -4.36
C ASN A 58 -15.22 18.91 -4.64
N GLU A 59 -14.18 18.40 -4.01
CA GLU A 59 -13.79 16.98 -4.08
C GLU A 59 -14.78 16.12 -3.30
N THR A 60 -15.29 15.07 -3.93
CA THR A 60 -16.20 14.09 -3.33
C THR A 60 -15.73 12.68 -3.61
N ASN A 61 -16.16 11.73 -2.80
CA ASN A 61 -15.89 10.31 -3.05
C ASN A 61 -16.53 9.87 -4.38
N SER A 62 -15.91 8.86 -4.98
CA SER A 62 -16.47 8.08 -6.06
C SER A 62 -16.50 6.61 -5.62
N GLU A 63 -16.77 5.69 -6.53
CA GLU A 63 -17.02 4.27 -6.24
C GLU A 63 -16.04 3.65 -5.23
N TYR A 64 -14.73 3.75 -5.46
CA TYR A 64 -13.74 3.15 -4.55
C TYR A 64 -13.66 3.84 -3.20
N GLY A 65 -13.85 5.17 -3.15
CA GLY A 65 -13.90 5.90 -1.91
C GLY A 65 -15.11 5.52 -1.06
N ASP A 66 -16.29 5.41 -1.69
CA ASP A 66 -17.53 5.01 -1.02
C ASP A 66 -17.47 3.55 -0.52
N ILE A 67 -16.98 2.62 -1.34
CA ILE A 67 -16.77 1.22 -0.94
C ILE A 67 -15.79 1.15 0.24
N PHE A 68 -14.68 1.88 0.16
CA PHE A 68 -13.66 1.88 1.22
C PHE A 68 -14.24 2.33 2.56
N GLU A 69 -14.93 3.47 2.60
CA GLU A 69 -15.48 4.02 3.84
C GLU A 69 -16.55 3.10 4.45
N GLN A 70 -17.37 2.48 3.61
CA GLN A 70 -18.36 1.50 4.07
C GLN A 70 -17.67 0.27 4.68
N GLU A 71 -16.75 -0.37 3.94
CA GLU A 71 -16.06 -1.57 4.40
C GLU A 71 -15.18 -1.29 5.63
N TYR A 72 -14.54 -0.11 5.67
CA TYR A 72 -13.78 0.32 6.83
C TYR A 72 -14.65 0.43 8.08
N THR A 73 -15.82 1.07 7.96
CA THR A 73 -16.77 1.24 9.07
C THR A 73 -17.29 -0.11 9.57
N ASP A 74 -17.62 -1.02 8.67
CA ASP A 74 -18.10 -2.34 9.02
C ASP A 74 -17.02 -3.15 9.76
N ILE A 75 -15.79 -3.16 9.25
CA ILE A 75 -14.66 -3.84 9.88
C ILE A 75 -14.30 -3.19 11.22
N LEU A 76 -14.29 -1.84 11.30
CA LEU A 76 -14.04 -1.13 12.55
C LEU A 76 -15.01 -1.59 13.64
N ASN A 77 -16.30 -1.70 13.31
CA ASN A 77 -17.32 -2.18 14.26
C ASN A 77 -17.09 -3.63 14.70
N GLU A 78 -16.55 -4.49 13.81
CA GLU A 78 -16.15 -5.86 14.19
C GLU A 78 -14.96 -5.87 15.17
N TYR A 79 -14.04 -4.90 15.05
CA TYR A 79 -12.82 -4.81 15.87
C TYR A 79 -13.02 -4.10 17.21
N LEU A 80 -13.99 -3.17 17.28
CA LEU A 80 -14.29 -2.47 18.53
C LEU A 80 -15.05 -3.38 19.47
N THR A 81 -14.45 -3.63 20.63
CA THR A 81 -15.04 -4.44 21.71
C THR A 81 -15.54 -3.56 22.84
N LEU A 82 -16.05 -4.18 23.89
CA LEU A 82 -16.38 -3.50 25.15
C LEU A 82 -15.13 -3.18 26.01
N PHE A 83 -13.98 -3.71 25.62
CA PHE A 83 -12.71 -3.43 26.28
C PHE A 83 -12.11 -2.14 25.71
N ASP A 84 -11.75 -1.21 26.57
CA ASP A 84 -11.17 0.08 26.19
C ASP A 84 -9.65 -0.02 26.14
N THR A 85 -9.11 -0.79 25.19
CA THR A 85 -7.67 -0.91 24.99
C THR A 85 -7.07 0.37 24.38
N PRO A 86 -5.76 0.64 24.55
CA PRO A 86 -5.11 1.78 23.89
C PRO A 86 -5.30 1.80 22.38
N TYR A 87 -5.25 0.63 21.73
CA TYR A 87 -5.48 0.51 20.30
C TYR A 87 -6.93 0.84 19.91
N GLU A 88 -7.92 0.37 20.66
CA GLU A 88 -9.32 0.72 20.40
C GLU A 88 -9.60 2.21 20.60
N ARG A 89 -9.00 2.85 21.62
CA ARG A 89 -9.09 4.31 21.79
C ARG A 89 -8.50 5.06 20.60
N TYR A 90 -7.34 4.60 20.12
CA TYR A 90 -6.72 5.14 18.90
C TYR A 90 -7.68 5.02 17.70
N LEU A 91 -8.25 3.85 17.46
CA LEU A 91 -9.20 3.65 16.36
C LEU A 91 -10.44 4.56 16.47
N ARG A 92 -11.02 4.70 17.67
CA ARG A 92 -12.20 5.57 17.90
C ARG A 92 -11.89 7.05 17.72
N SER A 93 -10.65 7.47 17.86
CA SER A 93 -10.24 8.87 17.71
C SER A 93 -10.14 9.34 16.28
N ILE A 94 -10.20 8.45 15.31
CA ILE A 94 -9.96 8.74 13.90
C ILE A 94 -11.29 8.72 13.13
N ASP A 95 -11.60 9.82 12.46
CA ASP A 95 -12.71 9.88 11.52
C ASP A 95 -12.40 9.08 10.24
N VAL A 96 -13.37 8.30 9.76
CA VAL A 96 -13.20 7.42 8.59
C VAL A 96 -12.73 8.18 7.35
N HIS A 97 -13.29 9.39 7.12
CA HIS A 97 -12.93 10.22 5.95
C HIS A 97 -11.46 10.68 5.99
N SER A 98 -10.87 10.72 7.18
CA SER A 98 -9.47 11.11 7.38
C SER A 98 -8.49 9.94 7.27
N THR A 99 -8.98 8.69 7.25
CA THR A 99 -8.12 7.48 7.26
C THR A 99 -7.45 7.20 5.93
N HIS A 100 -7.94 7.79 4.84
CA HIS A 100 -7.44 7.52 3.50
C HIS A 100 -7.18 8.81 2.71
N ALA A 101 -6.19 8.75 1.83
CA ALA A 101 -5.84 9.87 0.96
C ALA A 101 -5.48 9.37 -0.44
N GLY A 102 -5.75 10.22 -1.43
CA GLY A 102 -5.35 9.98 -2.81
C GLY A 102 -4.13 10.79 -3.20
N TYR A 103 -3.10 10.14 -3.70
CA TYR A 103 -1.89 10.77 -4.24
C TYR A 103 -1.87 10.59 -5.76
N PHE A 104 -2.25 11.65 -6.47
CA PHE A 104 -2.44 11.67 -7.91
C PHE A 104 -1.81 12.89 -8.55
N SER A 105 -1.62 12.86 -9.87
CA SER A 105 -1.29 14.05 -10.65
C SER A 105 -2.32 15.14 -10.47
N ILE A 106 -1.88 16.39 -10.60
CA ILE A 106 -2.74 17.56 -10.45
C ILE A 106 -2.75 18.32 -11.77
N ASP A 107 -3.94 18.65 -12.28
CA ASP A 107 -4.09 19.48 -13.46
C ASP A 107 -3.83 20.97 -13.16
N LYS A 108 -3.86 21.82 -14.21
CA LYS A 108 -3.66 23.28 -14.08
C LYS A 108 -4.72 23.98 -13.22
N LYS A 109 -5.83 23.30 -12.91
CA LYS A 109 -6.92 23.79 -12.05
C LYS A 109 -6.81 23.23 -10.63
N GLY A 110 -5.75 22.48 -10.30
CA GLY A 110 -5.56 21.86 -9.00
C GLY A 110 -6.34 20.57 -8.79
N ARG A 111 -6.99 20.00 -9.83
CA ARG A 111 -7.78 18.78 -9.72
C ARG A 111 -6.89 17.55 -9.89
N LYS A 112 -7.16 16.51 -9.12
CA LYS A 112 -6.51 15.21 -9.22
C LYS A 112 -6.95 14.51 -10.50
N VAL A 113 -6.00 14.06 -11.31
CA VAL A 113 -6.22 13.45 -12.62
C VAL A 113 -5.29 12.23 -12.80
N ASP A 114 -5.61 11.40 -13.80
CA ASP A 114 -4.75 10.30 -14.19
C ASP A 114 -3.41 10.80 -14.69
N SER A 115 -2.35 10.15 -14.27
CA SER A 115 -1.00 10.46 -14.72
C SER A 115 -0.84 10.13 -16.20
N LYS A 116 -0.24 11.04 -16.95
CA LYS A 116 0.08 10.82 -18.37
C LYS A 116 1.55 10.41 -18.49
N LEU A 117 1.78 9.27 -19.15
CA LEU A 117 3.13 8.88 -19.54
C LEU A 117 3.65 9.82 -20.63
N LYS A 118 4.87 10.31 -20.51
CA LYS A 118 5.55 11.03 -21.59
C LYS A 118 5.78 10.07 -22.75
N ARG A 119 5.49 10.51 -23.96
CA ARG A 119 5.65 9.72 -25.18
C ARG A 119 7.13 9.32 -25.33
N GLY A 120 7.44 8.02 -25.16
CA GLY A 120 8.78 7.46 -25.31
C GLY A 120 9.65 7.40 -24.04
N SER A 121 9.09 7.68 -22.87
CA SER A 121 9.73 7.44 -21.55
C SER A 121 8.75 6.81 -20.58
N ASP A 122 9.27 6.08 -19.59
CA ASP A 122 8.50 5.58 -18.44
C ASP A 122 8.25 6.69 -17.37
N GLU A 123 8.66 7.92 -17.66
CA GLU A 123 8.49 9.07 -16.76
C GLU A 123 7.09 9.69 -16.91
N SER A 124 6.43 9.97 -15.78
CA SER A 124 5.16 10.67 -15.72
C SER A 124 5.34 12.17 -15.44
N ASP A 125 4.37 13.01 -15.85
CA ASP A 125 4.37 14.46 -15.58
C ASP A 125 3.98 14.83 -14.13
N ASP A 126 4.17 13.91 -13.16
CA ASP A 126 3.65 13.97 -11.80
C ASP A 126 4.49 14.78 -10.79
N THR A 127 5.27 15.74 -11.22
CA THR A 127 6.20 16.51 -10.36
C THR A 127 5.52 17.14 -9.14
N SER A 128 4.28 17.60 -9.26
CA SER A 128 3.57 18.26 -8.15
C SER A 128 3.00 17.28 -7.12
N ALA A 129 2.48 16.13 -7.57
CA ALA A 129 2.01 15.07 -6.68
C ALA A 129 3.18 14.40 -5.96
N TYR A 130 4.29 14.23 -6.67
CA TYR A 130 5.54 13.69 -6.14
C TYR A 130 6.11 14.54 -5.01
N ASP A 131 6.15 15.86 -5.18
CA ASP A 131 6.63 16.79 -4.15
C ASP A 131 5.78 16.74 -2.88
N LEU A 132 4.45 16.60 -3.03
CA LEU A 132 3.54 16.48 -1.90
C LEU A 132 3.79 15.19 -1.11
N ILE A 133 3.95 14.06 -1.81
CA ILE A 133 4.23 12.75 -1.24
C ILE A 133 5.58 12.74 -0.49
N LEU A 134 6.61 13.35 -1.06
CA LEU A 134 7.93 13.43 -0.42
C LEU A 134 7.91 14.29 0.84
N LYS A 135 7.18 15.40 0.83
CA LYS A 135 7.04 16.30 2.01
C LYS A 135 6.26 15.63 3.14
N ASP A 136 5.28 14.79 2.81
CA ASP A 136 4.44 14.10 3.81
C ASP A 136 5.00 12.74 4.26
N LYS A 137 6.11 12.28 3.70
CA LYS A 137 6.68 10.94 3.96
C LYS A 137 6.88 10.67 5.45
N GLU A 138 7.51 11.59 6.17
CA GLU A 138 7.76 11.44 7.61
C GLU A 138 6.48 11.60 8.43
N ARG A 139 5.60 12.53 8.06
CA ARG A 139 4.30 12.72 8.72
C ARG A 139 3.42 11.48 8.64
N LEU A 140 3.50 10.73 7.53
CA LEU A 140 2.75 9.49 7.37
C LEU A 140 3.16 8.40 8.36
N LEU A 141 4.36 8.49 8.95
CA LEU A 141 4.84 7.54 9.96
C LEU A 141 4.32 7.86 11.37
N SER A 142 3.84 9.09 11.62
CA SER A 142 3.30 9.49 12.92
C SER A 142 1.87 8.98 13.13
N PHE A 143 1.53 8.52 14.35
CA PHE A 143 0.16 8.22 14.75
C PHE A 143 -0.72 9.47 14.82
N ASP A 144 -0.14 10.67 14.93
CA ASP A 144 -0.91 11.93 14.88
C ASP A 144 -1.50 12.22 13.51
N ASN A 145 -0.95 11.60 12.45
CA ASN A 145 -1.53 11.67 11.12
C ASN A 145 -2.56 10.53 10.94
N PRO A 146 -3.84 10.84 10.71
CA PRO A 146 -4.89 9.82 10.60
C PRO A 146 -4.79 8.97 9.33
N VAL A 147 -4.08 9.41 8.28
CA VAL A 147 -3.96 8.68 7.01
C VAL A 147 -3.21 7.37 7.23
N ARG A 148 -3.87 6.27 6.87
CA ARG A 148 -3.35 4.90 6.95
C ARG A 148 -3.45 4.15 5.63
N PHE A 149 -4.33 4.61 4.75
CA PHE A 149 -4.58 4.02 3.44
C PHE A 149 -4.33 5.04 2.34
N ILE A 150 -3.57 4.64 1.34
CA ILE A 150 -3.13 5.52 0.26
C ILE A 150 -3.61 4.95 -1.06
N PHE A 151 -4.38 5.74 -1.80
CA PHE A 151 -4.79 5.43 -3.16
C PHE A 151 -3.87 6.14 -4.15
N SER A 152 -3.37 5.42 -5.15
CA SER A 152 -2.49 5.99 -6.17
C SER A 152 -2.73 5.36 -7.53
N HIS A 153 -2.65 6.19 -8.57
CA HIS A 153 -2.68 5.72 -9.96
C HIS A 153 -1.27 5.35 -10.44
N SER A 154 -0.38 6.31 -10.52
CA SER A 154 0.99 6.12 -10.98
C SER A 154 2.02 6.95 -10.20
N ALA A 155 1.57 7.96 -9.47
CA ALA A 155 2.43 8.94 -8.79
C ALA A 155 3.46 8.32 -7.82
N LEU A 156 3.19 7.11 -7.33
CA LEU A 156 4.13 6.38 -6.47
C LEU A 156 5.12 5.50 -7.25
N ARG A 157 5.20 5.59 -8.59
CA ARG A 157 6.05 4.70 -9.38
C ARG A 157 7.54 4.93 -9.16
N GLU A 158 7.97 6.18 -8.98
CA GLU A 158 9.38 6.54 -8.88
C GLU A 158 9.71 7.28 -7.59
N GLY A 159 10.78 6.87 -6.92
CA GLY A 159 11.38 7.57 -5.79
C GLY A 159 10.61 7.59 -4.47
N TRP A 160 9.32 7.29 -4.45
CA TRP A 160 8.60 7.18 -3.19
C TRP A 160 8.83 5.82 -2.55
N ASP A 161 9.33 5.84 -1.35
CA ASP A 161 9.44 4.68 -0.48
C ASP A 161 8.97 5.07 0.93
N ASN A 162 8.15 4.25 1.54
CA ASN A 162 7.80 4.38 2.94
C ASN A 162 8.06 3.02 3.61
N PRO A 163 8.85 2.98 4.70
CA PRO A 163 9.24 1.73 5.31
C PRO A 163 8.08 0.98 5.96
N ASN A 164 6.97 1.68 6.25
CA ASN A 164 5.85 1.11 6.99
C ASN A 164 4.67 0.69 6.09
N VAL A 165 4.93 0.41 4.81
CA VAL A 165 3.94 -0.20 3.91
C VAL A 165 3.91 -1.71 4.14
N PHE A 166 2.78 -2.22 4.62
CA PHE A 166 2.60 -3.63 4.94
C PHE A 166 1.56 -4.34 4.07
N GLN A 167 0.67 -3.61 3.41
CA GLN A 167 -0.30 -4.15 2.48
C GLN A 167 -0.24 -3.39 1.16
N ILE A 168 -0.33 -4.14 0.06
CA ILE A 168 -0.48 -3.59 -1.29
C ILE A 168 -1.67 -4.28 -1.94
N CYS A 169 -2.62 -3.49 -2.41
CA CYS A 169 -3.77 -3.94 -3.16
C CYS A 169 -3.73 -3.35 -4.57
N THR A 170 -3.93 -4.18 -5.58
CA THR A 170 -3.98 -3.73 -6.98
C THR A 170 -5.40 -3.88 -7.52
N LEU A 171 -6.12 -2.75 -7.62
CA LEU A 171 -7.48 -2.64 -8.15
C LEU A 171 -7.51 -2.38 -9.67
N LYS A 172 -6.43 -2.70 -10.38
CA LYS A 172 -6.32 -2.46 -11.83
C LYS A 172 -6.82 -3.65 -12.62
N HIS A 173 -7.51 -3.36 -13.75
CA HIS A 173 -7.83 -4.36 -14.75
C HIS A 173 -6.63 -4.66 -15.64
N GLY A 174 -6.35 -5.94 -15.84
CA GLY A 174 -5.45 -6.45 -16.89
C GLY A 174 -3.97 -6.08 -16.71
N GLY A 175 -3.16 -6.92 -17.19
CA GLY A 175 -1.80 -6.89 -17.63
C GLY A 175 -0.86 -5.74 -17.24
N ASN A 176 -0.66 -5.46 -15.96
CA ASN A 176 0.57 -4.75 -15.58
C ASN A 176 1.78 -5.58 -16.03
N SER A 177 2.74 -4.94 -16.71
CA SER A 177 3.97 -5.61 -17.09
C SER A 177 4.68 -6.18 -15.84
N PRO A 178 5.45 -7.27 -15.95
CA PRO A 178 6.23 -7.80 -14.82
C PRO A 178 7.09 -6.74 -14.14
N THR A 179 7.61 -5.77 -14.88
CA THR A 179 8.39 -4.64 -14.36
C THR A 179 7.55 -3.74 -13.47
N GLN A 180 6.33 -3.38 -13.88
CA GLN A 180 5.43 -2.57 -13.07
C GLN A 180 5.03 -3.28 -11.77
N LYS A 181 4.69 -4.57 -11.85
CA LYS A 181 4.38 -5.37 -10.67
C LYS A 181 5.56 -5.44 -9.69
N ARG A 182 6.79 -5.59 -10.19
CA ARG A 182 8.00 -5.57 -9.34
C ARG A 182 8.21 -4.21 -8.66
N GLN A 183 7.97 -3.13 -9.37
CA GLN A 183 8.06 -1.78 -8.82
C GLN A 183 7.00 -1.54 -7.72
N GLU A 184 5.77 -1.99 -7.93
CA GLU A 184 4.68 -1.89 -6.97
C GLU A 184 5.01 -2.67 -5.68
N VAL A 185 5.37 -3.94 -5.79
CA VAL A 185 5.74 -4.80 -4.64
C VAL A 185 6.99 -4.29 -3.94
N GLY A 186 8.00 -3.83 -4.68
CA GLY A 186 9.24 -3.30 -4.12
C GLY A 186 9.05 -2.12 -3.16
N ARG A 187 7.91 -1.44 -3.22
CA ARG A 187 7.55 -0.34 -2.31
C ARG A 187 7.36 -0.79 -0.86
N GLY A 188 6.87 -2.02 -0.66
CA GLY A 188 6.65 -2.59 0.67
C GLY A 188 7.80 -3.47 1.18
N LEU A 189 8.85 -3.67 0.40
CA LEU A 189 9.99 -4.51 0.80
C LEU A 189 11.04 -3.68 1.55
N ARG A 190 10.69 -3.17 2.72
CA ARG A 190 11.56 -2.36 3.58
C ARG A 190 11.48 -2.85 5.03
N LEU A 191 12.53 -2.61 5.80
CA LEU A 191 12.47 -2.72 7.25
C LEU A 191 11.68 -1.53 7.79
N CYS A 192 10.62 -1.80 8.54
CA CYS A 192 9.78 -0.76 9.12
C CYS A 192 10.51 0.01 10.23
N VAL A 193 9.97 1.18 10.55
CA VAL A 193 10.47 2.03 11.63
C VAL A 193 9.37 2.32 12.65
N ASN A 194 9.76 2.48 13.91
CA ASN A 194 8.86 2.89 14.99
C ASN A 194 8.71 4.42 15.04
N GLN A 195 7.96 4.94 16.03
CA GLN A 195 7.74 6.38 16.23
C GLN A 195 9.03 7.13 16.59
N ASN A 196 10.07 6.45 17.06
CA ASN A 196 11.37 7.05 17.37
C ASN A 196 12.31 7.09 16.15
N GLY A 197 11.90 6.50 15.03
CA GLY A 197 12.75 6.35 13.83
C GLY A 197 13.69 5.15 13.86
N ASP A 198 13.57 4.27 14.88
CA ASP A 198 14.40 3.07 14.99
C ASP A 198 13.95 2.03 13.95
N ARG A 199 14.89 1.45 13.22
CA ARG A 199 14.61 0.36 12.29
C ARG A 199 14.33 -0.93 13.05
N MET A 200 13.24 -1.59 12.68
CA MET A 200 12.81 -2.85 13.26
C MET A 200 13.55 -4.02 12.57
N ASP A 201 14.85 -4.06 12.77
CA ASP A 201 15.76 -5.06 12.24
C ASP A 201 16.01 -6.24 13.23
N THR A 202 16.95 -7.09 12.90
CA THR A 202 17.30 -8.25 13.73
C THR A 202 17.88 -7.84 15.10
N ALA A 203 18.55 -6.68 15.19
CA ALA A 203 19.07 -6.18 16.47
C ALA A 203 17.94 -5.80 17.44
N MET A 204 16.83 -5.25 16.91
CA MET A 204 15.65 -4.86 17.69
C MET A 204 14.68 -6.03 17.94
N LEU A 205 14.54 -6.95 17.00
CA LEU A 205 13.47 -7.94 16.96
C LEU A 205 13.93 -9.39 17.09
N GLY A 206 15.23 -9.66 16.93
CA GLY A 206 15.73 -11.04 16.88
C GLY A 206 15.01 -11.84 15.79
N ASP A 207 14.53 -13.03 16.13
CA ASP A 207 13.85 -13.94 15.20
C ASP A 207 12.48 -13.43 14.70
N ALA A 208 11.89 -12.43 15.38
CA ALA A 208 10.60 -11.86 15.00
C ALA A 208 10.69 -10.91 13.78
N VAL A 209 11.90 -10.58 13.31
CA VAL A 209 12.13 -9.62 12.21
C VAL A 209 11.34 -9.97 10.94
N GLN A 210 11.26 -11.25 10.58
CA GLN A 210 10.55 -11.70 9.38
C GLN A 210 9.04 -11.54 9.52
N GLN A 211 8.48 -11.83 10.69
CA GLN A 211 7.03 -11.70 10.96
C GLN A 211 6.61 -10.23 11.01
N VAL A 212 7.43 -9.39 11.64
CA VAL A 212 7.16 -7.95 11.76
C VAL A 212 7.21 -7.27 10.39
N ASN A 213 8.20 -7.57 9.57
CA ASN A 213 8.41 -6.92 8.27
C ASN A 213 7.72 -7.63 7.09
N GLN A 214 6.74 -8.48 7.36
CA GLN A 214 6.00 -9.20 6.31
C GLN A 214 5.09 -8.26 5.52
N LEU A 215 5.24 -8.26 4.19
CA LEU A 215 4.37 -7.60 3.23
C LEU A 215 3.25 -8.55 2.78
N THR A 216 2.02 -8.06 2.77
CA THR A 216 0.86 -8.76 2.21
C THR A 216 0.46 -8.11 0.89
N VAL A 217 0.26 -8.91 -0.16
CA VAL A 217 -0.22 -8.44 -1.45
C VAL A 217 -1.59 -9.03 -1.72
N ILE A 218 -2.59 -8.16 -1.91
CA ILE A 218 -3.96 -8.50 -2.27
C ILE A 218 -4.16 -8.15 -3.74
N ALA A 219 -4.49 -9.12 -4.57
CA ALA A 219 -4.62 -8.92 -5.99
C ALA A 219 -5.42 -10.03 -6.65
N SER A 220 -5.92 -9.77 -7.86
CA SER A 220 -6.56 -10.76 -8.72
C SER A 220 -5.63 -11.94 -9.05
N ASP A 221 -6.21 -13.05 -9.49
CA ASP A 221 -5.48 -14.31 -9.77
C ASP A 221 -4.24 -14.16 -10.67
N GLY A 222 -4.30 -13.30 -11.69
CA GLY A 222 -3.14 -13.04 -12.57
C GLY A 222 -1.95 -12.37 -11.90
N TYR A 223 -2.12 -11.85 -10.67
CA TYR A 223 -1.02 -11.29 -9.87
C TYR A 223 -0.39 -12.35 -8.95
N LYS A 224 -1.17 -13.36 -8.58
CA LYS A 224 -0.74 -14.46 -7.71
C LYS A 224 0.43 -15.24 -8.32
N ASP A 225 0.34 -15.60 -9.59
CA ASP A 225 1.43 -16.29 -10.30
C ASP A 225 2.69 -15.43 -10.35
N PHE A 226 2.55 -14.13 -10.60
CA PHE A 226 3.67 -13.20 -10.57
C PHE A 226 4.37 -13.15 -9.20
N VAL A 227 3.60 -13.09 -8.09
CA VAL A 227 4.17 -13.06 -6.73
C VAL A 227 4.89 -14.37 -6.43
N ALA A 228 4.34 -15.51 -6.85
CA ALA A 228 4.97 -16.81 -6.70
C ALA A 228 6.30 -16.91 -7.46
N ASP A 229 6.36 -16.40 -8.69
CA ASP A 229 7.57 -16.34 -9.50
C ASP A 229 8.61 -15.39 -8.92
N LEU A 230 8.19 -14.22 -8.43
CA LEU A 230 9.07 -13.27 -7.73
C LEU A 230 9.69 -13.89 -6.47
N GLN A 231 8.87 -14.57 -5.65
CA GLN A 231 9.36 -15.26 -4.46
C GLN A 231 10.33 -16.40 -4.79
N ARG A 232 10.10 -17.09 -5.90
CA ARG A 232 11.01 -18.13 -6.40
C ARG A 232 12.35 -17.53 -6.81
N GLY A 233 12.33 -16.47 -7.63
CA GLY A 233 13.55 -15.78 -8.06
C GLY A 233 14.35 -15.21 -6.89
N ILE A 234 13.70 -14.59 -5.89
CA ILE A 234 14.38 -14.12 -4.68
C ILE A 234 15.03 -15.27 -3.91
N ARG A 235 14.37 -16.43 -3.80
CA ARG A 235 14.95 -17.61 -3.13
C ARG A 235 16.15 -18.13 -3.88
N GLU A 236 16.07 -18.28 -5.19
CA GLU A 236 17.17 -18.72 -6.04
C GLU A 236 18.39 -17.79 -5.89
N ASP A 237 18.17 -16.48 -5.97
CA ASP A 237 19.23 -15.48 -5.77
C ASP A 237 19.88 -15.54 -4.37
N LEU A 238 19.11 -15.90 -3.34
CA LEU A 238 19.62 -16.04 -1.97
C LEU A 238 20.41 -17.35 -1.78
N TYR A 239 20.02 -18.43 -2.46
CA TYR A 239 20.76 -19.71 -2.40
C TYR A 239 22.11 -19.63 -3.11
N ASP A 240 22.22 -18.84 -4.17
CA ASP A 240 23.46 -18.64 -4.93
C ASP A 240 24.43 -17.65 -4.28
N ARG A 241 24.02 -16.98 -3.20
CA ARG A 241 24.91 -16.05 -2.48
C ARG A 241 25.67 -16.77 -1.37
N PRO A 242 27.00 -16.73 -1.39
CA PRO A 242 27.78 -17.24 -0.26
C PRO A 242 27.41 -16.48 1.01
N THR A 243 27.22 -17.19 2.11
CA THR A 243 26.91 -16.63 3.44
C THR A 243 28.03 -15.76 4.02
N LYS A 244 29.21 -15.80 3.40
CA LYS A 244 30.35 -14.93 3.71
C LYS A 244 30.89 -14.32 2.44
N ALA A 245 31.14 -13.00 2.46
CA ALA A 245 31.84 -12.31 1.40
C ALA A 245 33.31 -12.78 1.37
N THR A 246 33.71 -13.49 0.31
CA THR A 246 35.07 -13.92 0.06
C THR A 246 35.66 -13.17 -1.12
N GLU A 247 36.98 -13.01 -1.18
CA GLU A 247 37.66 -12.35 -2.32
C GLU A 247 37.30 -13.03 -3.65
N ASP A 248 37.19 -14.35 -3.67
CA ASP A 248 36.80 -15.12 -4.86
C ASP A 248 35.40 -14.79 -5.38
N TYR A 249 34.48 -14.39 -4.51
CA TYR A 249 33.12 -14.00 -4.92
C TYR A 249 33.11 -12.71 -5.75
N PHE A 250 34.05 -11.81 -5.48
CA PHE A 250 34.16 -10.53 -6.21
C PHE A 250 35.15 -10.60 -7.38
N ALA A 251 35.94 -11.65 -7.49
CA ALA A 251 36.88 -11.84 -8.58
C ALA A 251 36.13 -11.92 -9.93
N GLY A 252 36.36 -10.94 -10.80
CA GLY A 252 35.73 -10.88 -12.13
C GLY A 252 34.35 -10.18 -12.21
N LYS A 253 33.84 -9.61 -11.12
CA LYS A 253 32.66 -8.73 -11.12
C LYS A 253 33.12 -7.28 -11.10
N THR A 254 33.07 -6.62 -12.27
CA THR A 254 33.25 -5.16 -12.44
C THR A 254 31.90 -4.48 -12.47
#